data_8da1359e3b5075033f3bbc960039a82e
#
_entry.id   8da1359e3b5075033f3bbc960039a82e
#
_cell.length_a   1.000
_cell.length_b   1.000
_cell.length_c   1.000
_cell.angle_alpha   90.00
_cell.angle_beta   90.00
_cell.angle_gamma   90.00
#
_symmetry.space_group_name_H-M   'P 1'
#
loop_
_entity.id
_entity.type
_entity.pdbx_description
1 polymer ?
#
loop_
_entity_poly.entity_id
_entity_poly.type
_entity_poly.pdbx_seq_one_letter_code
_entity_poly.pdbx_strand_id
1 'polypeptide(L)'
;MKIKFLNVALGIALSATIMSASAQKNYTEGLLTMKTSGYGQDVEVKEYFRSDSTAALFAAGPVNIKLLADANYKSYAVLASVPAANIKKAAIYTSAEIDQVLSTFPTLTFAPSTETKQISGFNCKKVVATDTRTQKTYDTWITNDISLPADVIDKYYVSIGGVPIQYTSFQTGPNGVPVANEYTIIGVSDQKAPAGTFGIAPDFDKISKDALDAMSRGKQ
;
A
#
# COMPACT_ATOMS: atom_id res chain seq x y z
N MET A 1 23.19 21.86 -73.97
CA MET A 1 22.40 20.92 -73.15
C MET A 1 22.90 21.08 -71.71
N LYS A 2 22.14 21.79 -70.84
CA LYS A 2 22.53 22.08 -69.46
C LYS A 2 21.74 21.20 -68.52
N ILE A 3 22.40 20.26 -67.79
CA ILE A 3 21.81 19.37 -66.84
C ILE A 3 21.81 20.10 -65.49
N LYS A 4 20.60 20.34 -64.92
CA LYS A 4 20.41 20.90 -63.57
C LYS A 4 20.41 19.76 -62.59
N PHE A 5 21.37 19.74 -61.68
CA PHE A 5 21.37 18.84 -60.50
C PHE A 5 20.41 19.41 -59.45
N LEU A 6 19.39 18.62 -59.15
CA LEU A 6 18.42 18.91 -58.10
C LEU A 6 18.96 18.30 -56.79
N ASN A 7 19.46 19.13 -55.90
CA ASN A 7 19.86 18.71 -54.54
C ASN A 7 18.61 18.47 -53.68
N VAL A 8 18.27 17.22 -53.42
CA VAL A 8 17.27 16.88 -52.43
C VAL A 8 17.97 16.77 -51.09
N ALA A 9 17.81 17.80 -50.26
CA ALA A 9 18.22 17.75 -48.84
C ALA A 9 17.19 16.95 -48.04
N LEU A 10 17.56 15.74 -47.67
CA LEU A 10 16.75 14.88 -46.80
C LEU A 10 16.95 15.34 -45.36
N GLY A 11 16.03 16.17 -44.86
CA GLY A 11 16.00 16.59 -43.45
C GLY A 11 15.57 15.44 -42.55
N ILE A 12 16.51 14.82 -41.85
CA ILE A 12 16.21 13.86 -40.77
C ILE A 12 15.78 14.70 -39.56
N ALA A 13 14.48 14.78 -39.31
CA ALA A 13 13.95 15.30 -38.06
C ALA A 13 14.21 14.26 -36.95
N LEU A 14 15.28 14.44 -36.18
CA LEU A 14 15.45 13.75 -34.91
C LEU A 14 14.40 14.32 -33.95
N SER A 15 13.29 13.60 -33.79
CA SER A 15 12.38 13.79 -32.68
C SER A 15 13.08 13.29 -31.38
N ALA A 16 13.83 14.20 -30.75
CA ALA A 16 14.31 14.00 -29.40
C ALA A 16 13.09 13.94 -28.46
N THR A 17 12.64 12.77 -28.09
CA THR A 17 11.75 12.60 -26.96
C THR A 17 12.51 13.06 -25.72
N ILE A 18 12.24 14.29 -25.29
CA ILE A 18 12.71 14.81 -24.01
C ILE A 18 12.00 13.98 -22.95
N MET A 19 12.65 12.92 -22.49
CA MET A 19 12.27 12.28 -21.24
C MET A 19 12.62 13.30 -20.14
N SER A 20 11.64 14.09 -19.73
CA SER A 20 11.76 14.90 -18.52
C SER A 20 12.08 13.96 -17.39
N ALA A 21 13.33 13.96 -16.93
CA ALA A 21 13.70 13.33 -15.67
C ALA A 21 12.99 14.14 -14.59
N SER A 22 11.77 13.72 -14.23
CA SER A 22 11.06 14.26 -13.07
C SER A 22 11.91 13.91 -11.86
N ALA A 23 12.35 14.91 -11.12
CA ALA A 23 13.08 14.65 -9.88
C ALA A 23 12.17 13.83 -8.94
N GLN A 24 12.69 12.74 -8.37
CA GLN A 24 11.98 11.92 -7.42
C GLN A 24 11.47 12.79 -6.25
N LYS A 25 10.17 12.77 -5.99
CA LYS A 25 9.59 13.48 -4.83
C LYS A 25 9.71 12.60 -3.59
N ASN A 26 10.39 13.12 -2.57
CA ASN A 26 10.55 12.42 -1.29
C ASN A 26 9.48 12.89 -0.30
N TYR A 27 8.72 11.94 0.25
CA TYR A 27 7.73 12.18 1.29
C TYR A 27 8.22 11.56 2.61
N THR A 28 8.36 12.38 3.64
CA THR A 28 8.73 11.93 5.00
C THR A 28 7.52 11.79 5.93
N GLU A 29 6.44 12.49 5.61
CA GLU A 29 5.10 12.39 6.21
C GLU A 29 4.04 12.69 5.14
N GLY A 30 2.82 12.24 5.34
CA GLY A 30 1.76 12.53 4.38
C GLY A 30 0.55 11.61 4.45
N LEU A 31 -0.17 11.58 3.33
CA LEU A 31 -1.35 10.76 3.13
C LEU A 31 -1.21 9.97 1.83
N LEU A 32 -1.35 8.65 1.94
CA LEU A 32 -1.65 7.75 0.83
C LEU A 32 -3.15 7.56 0.71
N THR A 33 -3.67 7.63 -0.50
CA THR A 33 -5.02 7.19 -0.82
C THR A 33 -4.93 5.96 -1.71
N MET A 34 -5.53 4.88 -1.28
CA MET A 34 -5.49 3.59 -1.97
C MET A 34 -6.90 3.08 -2.26
N LYS A 35 -7.04 2.28 -3.29
CA LYS A 35 -8.23 1.48 -3.55
C LYS A 35 -7.88 0.00 -3.48
N THR A 36 -8.81 -0.78 -2.94
CA THR A 36 -8.76 -2.24 -2.95
C THR A 36 -10.14 -2.80 -3.23
N SER A 37 -10.21 -3.93 -3.94
CA SER A 37 -11.45 -4.68 -4.18
C SER A 37 -11.63 -5.81 -3.17
N GLY A 38 -11.20 -5.60 -1.94
CA GLY A 38 -11.37 -6.55 -0.84
C GLY A 38 -12.83 -6.63 -0.38
N TYR A 39 -13.21 -7.78 0.19
CA TYR A 39 -14.53 -7.98 0.81
C TYR A 39 -15.73 -7.86 -0.15
N GLY A 40 -15.53 -8.10 -1.46
CA GLY A 40 -16.60 -8.08 -2.46
C GLY A 40 -17.11 -6.70 -2.85
N GLN A 41 -16.44 -5.63 -2.44
CA GLN A 41 -16.71 -4.25 -2.80
C GLN A 41 -15.44 -3.43 -2.89
N ASP A 42 -15.49 -2.33 -3.64
CA ASP A 42 -14.40 -1.37 -3.69
C ASP A 42 -14.32 -0.59 -2.37
N VAL A 43 -13.15 -0.60 -1.76
CA VAL A 43 -12.85 0.11 -0.51
C VAL A 43 -11.76 1.14 -0.77
N GLU A 44 -12.01 2.38 -0.35
CA GLU A 44 -10.97 3.41 -0.28
C GLU A 44 -10.30 3.36 1.09
N VAL A 45 -8.97 3.26 1.08
CA VAL A 45 -8.13 3.28 2.28
C VAL A 45 -7.35 4.59 2.29
N LYS A 46 -7.42 5.33 3.37
CA LYS A 46 -6.60 6.51 3.65
C LYS A 46 -5.55 6.15 4.67
N GLU A 47 -4.29 6.17 4.29
CA GLU A 47 -3.18 5.88 5.19
C GLU A 47 -2.35 7.14 5.43
N TYR A 48 -2.46 7.69 6.63
CA TYR A 48 -1.53 8.69 7.11
C TYR A 48 -0.25 8.02 7.55
N PHE A 49 0.87 8.64 7.20
CA PHE A 49 2.19 8.14 7.56
C PHE A 49 3.13 9.26 8.01
N ARG A 50 4.10 8.89 8.80
CA ARG A 50 5.28 9.66 9.18
C ARG A 50 6.43 8.67 9.42
N SER A 51 7.62 9.18 9.75
CA SER A 51 8.83 8.37 9.86
C SER A 51 8.77 7.22 10.88
N ASP A 52 7.87 7.25 11.85
CA ASP A 52 7.79 6.30 12.95
C ASP A 52 6.42 5.65 13.15
N SER A 53 5.43 5.96 12.31
CA SER A 53 4.07 5.46 12.52
C SER A 53 3.23 5.52 11.25
N THR A 54 2.31 4.57 11.12
CA THR A 54 1.23 4.58 10.12
C THR A 54 -0.14 4.48 10.77
N ALA A 55 -1.15 5.04 10.09
CA ALA A 55 -2.55 4.96 10.49
C ALA A 55 -3.42 4.81 9.24
N ALA A 56 -3.86 3.58 8.96
CA ALA A 56 -4.77 3.29 7.84
C ALA A 56 -6.23 3.35 8.31
N LEU A 57 -7.06 4.11 7.57
CA LEU A 57 -8.47 4.34 7.86
C LEU A 57 -9.33 3.92 6.68
N PHE A 58 -10.34 3.11 6.93
CA PHE A 58 -11.31 2.70 5.92
C PHE A 58 -12.64 2.29 6.56
N ALA A 59 -13.67 2.17 5.75
CA ALA A 59 -14.98 1.68 6.17
C ALA A 59 -15.25 0.28 5.59
N ALA A 60 -15.74 -0.61 6.43
CA ALA A 60 -16.23 -1.94 6.07
C ALA A 60 -17.72 -2.03 6.43
N GLY A 61 -18.57 -1.66 5.48
CA GLY A 61 -20.01 -1.48 5.74
C GLY A 61 -20.25 -0.41 6.81
N PRO A 62 -20.98 -0.73 7.91
CA PRO A 62 -21.26 0.23 8.98
C PRO A 62 -20.09 0.44 9.96
N VAL A 63 -18.99 -0.30 9.79
CA VAL A 63 -17.85 -0.29 10.71
C VAL A 63 -16.74 0.57 10.15
N ASN A 64 -16.33 1.61 10.89
CA ASN A 64 -15.10 2.34 10.60
C ASN A 64 -13.93 1.62 11.26
N ILE A 65 -12.91 1.32 10.49
CA ILE A 65 -11.69 0.65 10.91
C ILE A 65 -10.54 1.65 10.89
N LYS A 66 -9.70 1.63 11.91
CA LYS A 66 -8.41 2.29 11.95
C LYS A 66 -7.35 1.28 12.38
N LEU A 67 -6.33 1.09 11.55
CA LEU A 67 -5.15 0.27 11.85
C LEU A 67 -4.03 1.21 12.27
N LEU A 68 -3.41 0.96 13.40
CA LEU A 68 -2.24 1.69 13.88
C LEU A 68 -1.04 0.76 13.92
N ALA A 69 0.08 1.19 13.35
CA ALA A 69 1.35 0.50 13.46
C ALA A 69 2.48 1.50 13.72
N ASP A 70 3.48 1.10 14.50
CA ASP A 70 4.75 1.82 14.56
C ASP A 70 5.73 1.32 13.49
N ALA A 71 6.79 2.12 13.30
CA ALA A 71 7.90 1.79 12.44
C ALA A 71 8.57 0.51 12.91
N ASN A 72 8.58 -0.56 12.53
CA ASN A 72 9.12 -1.86 12.94
C ASN A 72 8.08 -2.86 13.46
N TYR A 73 6.80 -2.50 13.44
CA TYR A 73 5.71 -3.35 13.93
C TYR A 73 5.93 -3.87 15.36
N LYS A 74 6.51 -3.03 16.25
CA LYS A 74 6.62 -3.32 17.68
C LYS A 74 5.32 -3.07 18.40
N SER A 75 4.47 -2.20 17.87
CA SER A 75 3.12 -1.97 18.32
C SER A 75 2.15 -2.04 17.14
N TYR A 76 1.02 -2.67 17.37
CA TYR A 76 -0.06 -2.78 16.41
C TYR A 76 -1.40 -2.76 17.14
N ALA A 77 -2.34 -1.99 16.60
CA ALA A 77 -3.70 -1.95 17.14
C ALA A 77 -4.74 -1.85 16.02
N VAL A 78 -5.85 -2.54 16.21
CA VAL A 78 -7.03 -2.46 15.34
C VAL A 78 -8.15 -1.79 16.11
N LEU A 79 -8.57 -0.61 15.63
CA LEU A 79 -9.70 0.10 16.20
C LEU A 79 -10.92 -0.09 15.29
N ALA A 80 -12.02 -0.51 15.89
CA ALA A 80 -13.31 -0.66 15.23
C ALA A 80 -14.35 0.22 15.90
N SER A 81 -15.08 1.00 15.12
CA SER A 81 -16.21 1.79 15.62
C SER A 81 -17.45 1.60 14.77
N VAL A 82 -18.61 1.49 15.44
CA VAL A 82 -19.93 1.43 14.83
C VAL A 82 -20.72 2.61 15.37
N PRO A 83 -20.73 3.78 14.71
CA PRO A 83 -21.34 5.01 15.24
C PRO A 83 -22.81 4.83 15.61
N ALA A 84 -23.58 4.15 14.77
CA ALA A 84 -25.02 3.92 15.00
C ALA A 84 -25.32 3.09 16.28
N ALA A 85 -24.36 2.28 16.73
CA ALA A 85 -24.50 1.46 17.94
C ALA A 85 -23.69 2.03 19.12
N ASN A 86 -23.02 3.16 18.96
CA ASN A 86 -22.10 3.75 19.93
C ASN A 86 -21.01 2.74 20.43
N ILE A 87 -20.53 1.87 19.53
CA ILE A 87 -19.49 0.88 19.83
C ILE A 87 -18.15 1.43 19.39
N LYS A 88 -17.15 1.41 20.31
CA LYS A 88 -15.76 1.79 20.04
C LYS A 88 -14.85 0.81 20.75
N LYS A 89 -14.14 -0.02 20.00
CA LYS A 89 -13.25 -1.06 20.52
C LYS A 89 -11.86 -0.91 19.91
N ALA A 90 -10.82 -1.06 20.72
CA ALA A 90 -9.43 -1.03 20.31
C ALA A 90 -8.74 -2.34 20.75
N ALA A 91 -8.50 -3.22 19.80
CA ALA A 91 -7.71 -4.43 20.04
C ALA A 91 -6.23 -4.09 19.96
N ILE A 92 -5.52 -4.27 21.05
CA ILE A 92 -4.07 -4.02 21.14
C ILE A 92 -3.38 -5.37 21.07
N TYR A 93 -2.46 -5.52 20.12
CA TYR A 93 -1.73 -6.75 19.89
C TYR A 93 -0.49 -6.82 20.78
N THR A 94 -0.24 -7.96 21.37
CA THR A 94 1.03 -8.27 22.05
C THR A 94 2.13 -8.51 21.01
N SER A 95 3.40 -8.41 21.41
CA SER A 95 4.52 -8.71 20.51
C SER A 95 4.46 -10.13 19.92
N ALA A 96 4.04 -11.12 20.73
CA ALA A 96 3.89 -12.49 20.25
C ALA A 96 2.78 -12.64 19.19
N GLU A 97 1.67 -11.94 19.35
CA GLU A 97 0.59 -11.92 18.34
C GLU A 97 1.02 -11.22 17.06
N ILE A 98 1.80 -10.14 17.18
CA ILE A 98 2.38 -9.45 16.00
C ILE A 98 3.33 -10.39 15.26
N ASP A 99 4.25 -11.06 15.97
CA ASP A 99 5.19 -12.02 15.38
C ASP A 99 4.44 -13.18 14.70
N GLN A 100 3.37 -13.68 15.32
CA GLN A 100 2.52 -14.70 14.74
C GLN A 100 1.88 -14.23 13.43
N VAL A 101 1.31 -13.01 13.39
CA VAL A 101 0.73 -12.42 12.16
C VAL A 101 1.80 -12.28 11.09
N LEU A 102 2.95 -11.69 11.41
CA LEU A 102 4.06 -11.49 10.46
C LEU A 102 4.58 -12.82 9.91
N SER A 103 4.60 -13.90 10.68
CA SER A 103 5.04 -15.23 10.24
C SER A 103 4.13 -15.86 9.19
N THR A 104 2.88 -15.42 9.09
CA THR A 104 1.92 -15.91 8.07
C THR A 104 2.16 -15.30 6.70
N PHE A 105 2.78 -14.14 6.63
CA PHE A 105 3.00 -13.43 5.36
C PHE A 105 3.99 -14.15 4.44
N PRO A 106 3.88 -13.95 3.12
CA PRO A 106 4.77 -14.60 2.17
C PRO A 106 6.19 -14.06 2.28
N THR A 107 7.16 -14.90 1.93
CA THR A 107 8.50 -14.47 1.60
C THR A 107 8.59 -14.34 0.10
N LEU A 108 8.76 -13.10 -0.40
CA LEU A 108 8.74 -12.80 -1.83
C LEU A 108 10.17 -12.67 -2.39
N THR A 109 10.34 -13.19 -3.60
CA THR A 109 11.47 -12.87 -4.48
C THR A 109 10.95 -12.04 -5.66
N PHE A 110 11.83 -11.23 -6.27
CA PHE A 110 11.45 -10.23 -7.26
C PHE A 110 12.24 -10.40 -8.54
N ALA A 111 11.54 -10.52 -9.68
CA ALA A 111 12.12 -10.55 -11.01
C ALA A 111 11.65 -9.32 -11.81
N PRO A 112 12.56 -8.45 -12.28
CA PRO A 112 12.17 -7.29 -13.07
C PRO A 112 11.64 -7.72 -14.44
N SER A 113 10.67 -6.96 -14.98
CA SER A 113 10.16 -7.06 -16.34
C SER A 113 10.54 -5.83 -17.15
N THR A 114 10.42 -5.91 -18.46
CA THR A 114 10.58 -4.78 -19.38
C THR A 114 9.28 -3.97 -19.56
N GLU A 115 8.17 -4.46 -19.04
CA GLU A 115 6.86 -3.81 -19.17
C GLU A 115 6.80 -2.52 -18.36
N THR A 116 6.23 -1.48 -18.96
CA THR A 116 6.00 -0.18 -18.32
C THR A 116 4.58 0.30 -18.62
N LYS A 117 3.97 1.02 -17.68
CA LYS A 117 2.69 1.73 -17.87
C LYS A 117 2.57 2.90 -16.92
N GLN A 118 1.65 3.80 -17.19
CA GLN A 118 1.22 4.81 -16.21
C GLN A 118 0.06 4.29 -15.35
N ILE A 119 0.18 4.50 -14.03
CA ILE A 119 -0.88 4.18 -13.06
C ILE A 119 -1.02 5.39 -12.14
N SER A 120 -2.21 5.96 -12.04
CA SER A 120 -2.50 7.11 -11.15
C SER A 120 -1.53 8.30 -11.35
N GLY A 121 -1.01 8.48 -12.57
CA GLY A 121 -0.05 9.55 -12.90
C GLY A 121 1.42 9.18 -12.66
N PHE A 122 1.72 8.02 -12.08
CA PHE A 122 3.09 7.53 -11.87
C PHE A 122 3.59 6.70 -13.07
N ASN A 123 4.86 6.86 -13.42
CA ASN A 123 5.53 5.99 -14.39
C ASN A 123 5.95 4.70 -13.69
N CYS A 124 5.30 3.61 -14.04
CA CYS A 124 5.50 2.33 -13.37
C CYS A 124 6.23 1.33 -14.24
N LYS A 125 7.06 0.49 -13.58
CA LYS A 125 7.69 -0.70 -14.15
C LYS A 125 7.10 -1.93 -13.48
N LYS A 126 6.90 -2.98 -14.25
CA LYS A 126 6.43 -4.26 -13.73
C LYS A 126 7.58 -5.02 -13.07
N VAL A 127 7.28 -5.59 -11.92
CA VAL A 127 8.11 -6.57 -11.21
C VAL A 127 7.22 -7.77 -10.90
N VAL A 128 7.71 -8.97 -11.18
CA VAL A 128 7.00 -10.19 -10.81
C VAL A 128 7.46 -10.61 -9.43
N ALA A 129 6.56 -10.57 -8.47
CA ALA A 129 6.80 -11.06 -7.12
C ALA A 129 6.40 -12.54 -7.04
N THR A 130 7.28 -13.41 -6.53
CA THR A 130 7.03 -14.84 -6.37
C THR A 130 7.11 -15.24 -4.91
N ASP A 131 6.03 -15.82 -4.37
CA ASP A 131 6.05 -16.40 -3.03
C ASP A 131 6.91 -17.68 -3.05
N THR A 132 7.98 -17.69 -2.27
CA THR A 132 8.95 -18.81 -2.22
C THR A 132 8.36 -20.11 -1.68
N ARG A 133 7.27 -20.05 -0.90
CA ARG A 133 6.62 -21.22 -0.31
C ARG A 133 5.62 -21.87 -1.26
N THR A 134 4.79 -21.05 -1.91
CA THR A 134 3.68 -21.53 -2.75
C THR A 134 4.00 -21.50 -4.23
N GLN A 135 5.10 -20.85 -4.63
CA GLN A 135 5.49 -20.59 -6.03
C GLN A 135 4.46 -19.76 -6.80
N LYS A 136 3.50 -19.15 -6.09
CA LYS A 136 2.52 -18.28 -6.71
C LYS A 136 3.15 -16.94 -7.06
N THR A 137 2.83 -16.43 -8.23
CA THR A 137 3.34 -15.15 -8.75
C THR A 137 2.28 -14.06 -8.67
N TYR A 138 2.75 -12.82 -8.48
CA TYR A 138 1.93 -11.62 -8.40
C TYR A 138 2.58 -10.51 -9.22
N ASP A 139 1.81 -9.92 -10.14
CA ASP A 139 2.27 -8.75 -10.89
C ASP A 139 2.25 -7.53 -9.98
N THR A 140 3.41 -6.91 -9.81
CA THR A 140 3.57 -5.71 -8.98
C THR A 140 4.10 -4.58 -9.86
N TRP A 141 3.46 -3.43 -9.81
CA TRP A 141 3.87 -2.24 -10.55
C TRP A 141 4.48 -1.24 -9.58
N ILE A 142 5.75 -0.94 -9.79
CA ILE A 142 6.53 -0.04 -8.93
C ILE A 142 6.90 1.24 -9.65
N THR A 143 7.06 2.32 -8.89
CA THR A 143 7.58 3.60 -9.39
C THR A 143 8.81 4.05 -8.64
N ASN A 144 9.65 4.83 -9.31
CA ASN A 144 10.73 5.61 -8.72
C ASN A 144 10.47 7.12 -8.81
N ASP A 145 9.26 7.54 -9.20
CA ASP A 145 8.87 8.96 -9.25
C ASP A 145 8.74 9.56 -7.84
N ILE A 146 8.52 8.70 -6.85
CA ILE A 146 8.40 9.07 -5.43
C ILE A 146 9.25 8.14 -4.55
N SER A 147 9.55 8.61 -3.32
CA SER A 147 10.05 7.77 -2.24
C SER A 147 9.21 7.96 -0.98
N LEU A 148 9.03 6.90 -0.22
CA LEU A 148 8.30 6.83 1.04
C LEU A 148 9.21 6.27 2.13
N PRO A 149 8.94 6.53 3.42
CA PRO A 149 9.58 5.80 4.51
C PRO A 149 9.38 4.29 4.36
N ALA A 150 10.39 3.50 4.69
CA ALA A 150 10.36 2.05 4.49
C ALA A 150 9.18 1.36 5.20
N ASP A 151 8.75 1.91 6.32
CA ASP A 151 7.68 1.34 7.15
C ASP A 151 6.25 1.61 6.62
N VAL A 152 6.12 2.45 5.59
CA VAL A 152 4.87 2.69 4.86
C VAL A 152 4.60 1.60 3.83
N ILE A 153 5.64 0.88 3.44
CA ILE A 153 5.55 -0.22 2.47
C ILE A 153 5.47 -1.53 3.26
N ASP A 154 4.55 -2.40 2.87
CA ASP A 154 4.47 -3.75 3.43
C ASP A 154 5.86 -4.43 3.48
N LYS A 155 6.26 -4.96 4.63
CA LYS A 155 7.62 -5.48 4.88
C LYS A 155 8.13 -6.46 3.84
N TYR A 156 7.24 -7.25 3.25
CA TYR A 156 7.59 -8.22 2.21
C TYR A 156 7.88 -7.58 0.85
N TYR A 157 7.70 -6.25 0.69
CA TYR A 157 8.05 -5.48 -0.50
C TYR A 157 9.27 -4.57 -0.35
N VAL A 158 9.89 -4.48 0.83
CA VAL A 158 10.99 -3.53 1.10
C VAL A 158 12.16 -3.67 0.11
N SER A 159 12.44 -4.87 -0.40
CA SER A 159 13.53 -5.11 -1.35
C SER A 159 13.12 -5.05 -2.84
N ILE A 160 11.90 -4.59 -3.16
CA ILE A 160 11.38 -4.61 -4.55
C ILE A 160 12.05 -3.58 -5.48
N GLY A 161 12.74 -2.58 -4.92
CA GLY A 161 13.49 -1.59 -5.71
C GLY A 161 12.70 -0.37 -6.18
N GLY A 162 11.58 -0.06 -5.52
CA GLY A 162 10.73 1.12 -5.78
C GLY A 162 9.49 1.11 -4.90
N VAL A 163 8.62 2.10 -5.06
CA VAL A 163 7.35 2.17 -4.35
C VAL A 163 6.29 1.39 -5.12
N PRO A 164 5.66 0.34 -4.55
CA PRO A 164 4.58 -0.39 -5.21
C PRO A 164 3.34 0.52 -5.35
N ILE A 165 2.85 0.65 -6.57
CA ILE A 165 1.66 1.46 -6.91
C ILE A 165 0.44 0.57 -7.13
N GLN A 166 0.61 -0.56 -7.82
CA GLN A 166 -0.42 -1.60 -7.92
C GLN A 166 0.23 -2.93 -7.51
N TYR A 167 -0.31 -3.55 -6.46
CA TYR A 167 0.34 -4.68 -5.81
C TYR A 167 -0.67 -5.54 -5.03
N THR A 168 -0.25 -6.74 -4.66
CA THR A 168 -1.02 -7.62 -3.79
C THR A 168 -0.58 -7.44 -2.35
N SER A 169 -1.48 -7.00 -1.48
CA SER A 169 -1.26 -7.00 -0.02
C SER A 169 -1.87 -8.25 0.61
N PHE A 170 -1.21 -8.75 1.65
CA PHE A 170 -1.61 -9.95 2.37
C PHE A 170 -2.09 -9.58 3.76
N GLN A 171 -3.26 -10.06 4.12
CA GLN A 171 -3.87 -9.84 5.43
C GLN A 171 -4.14 -11.18 6.08
N THR A 172 -4.12 -11.24 7.41
CA THR A 172 -4.53 -12.43 8.13
C THR A 172 -6.05 -12.58 8.02
N GLY A 173 -6.48 -13.57 7.27
CA GLY A 173 -7.89 -13.92 7.12
C GLY A 173 -8.43 -14.75 8.30
N PRO A 174 -9.69 -15.18 8.21
CA PRO A 174 -10.27 -16.11 9.16
C PRO A 174 -9.41 -17.37 9.30
N ASN A 175 -9.27 -17.89 10.52
CA ASN A 175 -8.45 -19.04 10.84
C ASN A 175 -6.94 -18.90 10.59
N GLY A 176 -6.42 -17.66 10.50
CA GLY A 176 -4.99 -17.41 10.31
C GLY A 176 -4.46 -17.65 8.89
N VAL A 177 -5.34 -17.92 7.92
CA VAL A 177 -4.95 -18.10 6.52
C VAL A 177 -4.78 -16.74 5.86
N PRO A 178 -3.64 -16.46 5.20
CA PRO A 178 -3.45 -15.20 4.49
C PRO A 178 -4.48 -15.02 3.36
N VAL A 179 -5.09 -13.85 3.31
CA VAL A 179 -5.96 -13.41 2.20
C VAL A 179 -5.19 -12.37 1.40
N ALA A 180 -5.13 -12.60 0.09
CA ALA A 180 -4.47 -11.72 -0.86
C ALA A 180 -5.48 -10.74 -1.46
N ASN A 181 -5.25 -9.45 -1.34
CA ASN A 181 -6.08 -8.40 -1.92
C ASN A 181 -5.22 -7.50 -2.82
N GLU A 182 -5.76 -7.09 -3.95
CA GLU A 182 -5.10 -6.14 -4.82
C GLU A 182 -5.32 -4.72 -4.32
N TYR A 183 -4.23 -3.96 -4.23
CA TYR A 183 -4.22 -2.55 -3.86
C TYR A 183 -3.69 -1.70 -5.01
N THR A 184 -4.27 -0.53 -5.19
CA THR A 184 -3.75 0.49 -6.10
C THR A 184 -3.65 1.83 -5.36
N ILE A 185 -2.45 2.40 -5.28
CA ILE A 185 -2.25 3.76 -4.80
C ILE A 185 -2.78 4.71 -5.87
N ILE A 186 -3.79 5.51 -5.51
CA ILE A 186 -4.44 6.47 -6.40
C ILE A 186 -4.02 7.91 -6.12
N GLY A 187 -3.31 8.15 -5.01
CA GLY A 187 -2.79 9.47 -4.65
C GLY A 187 -1.80 9.43 -3.51
N VAL A 188 -0.84 10.34 -3.57
CA VAL A 188 0.13 10.62 -2.50
C VAL A 188 0.21 12.12 -2.31
N SER A 189 0.12 12.58 -1.06
CA SER A 189 0.24 14.00 -0.72
C SER A 189 1.03 14.20 0.57
N ASP A 190 1.54 15.42 0.76
CA ASP A 190 2.18 15.90 1.98
C ASP A 190 1.18 16.41 3.02
N GLN A 191 -0.09 15.97 2.92
CA GLN A 191 -1.14 16.33 3.86
C GLN A 191 -0.81 15.78 5.25
N LYS A 192 -0.67 16.69 6.22
CA LYS A 192 -0.43 16.30 7.60
C LYS A 192 -1.62 15.60 8.22
N ALA A 193 -1.31 14.59 9.03
CA ALA A 193 -2.34 13.87 9.77
C ALA A 193 -3.04 14.80 10.80
N PRO A 194 -4.37 14.74 10.94
CA PRO A 194 -5.08 15.39 12.02
C PRO A 194 -4.56 14.98 13.40
N ALA A 195 -4.71 15.84 14.40
CA ALA A 195 -4.32 15.51 15.77
C ALA A 195 -5.02 14.22 16.25
N GLY A 196 -4.29 13.34 16.93
CA GLY A 196 -4.81 12.06 17.44
C GLY A 196 -4.90 10.93 16.40
N THR A 197 -4.49 11.16 15.13
CA THR A 197 -4.54 10.13 14.08
C THR A 197 -3.75 8.89 14.45
N PHE A 198 -2.53 9.04 14.99
CA PHE A 198 -1.64 7.93 15.37
C PHE A 198 -1.86 7.40 16.79
N GLY A 199 -2.98 7.72 17.42
CA GLY A 199 -3.29 7.31 18.77
C GLY A 199 -4.64 6.64 18.93
N ILE A 200 -4.84 6.01 20.08
CA ILE A 200 -6.11 5.44 20.51
C ILE A 200 -6.81 6.51 21.35
N ALA A 201 -7.97 6.98 20.91
CA ALA A 201 -8.75 7.95 21.67
C ALA A 201 -9.24 7.34 22.99
N PRO A 202 -9.35 8.15 24.07
CA PRO A 202 -9.66 7.64 25.43
C PRO A 202 -11.06 7.02 25.57
N ASP A 203 -11.95 7.29 24.61
CA ASP A 203 -13.31 6.75 24.55
C ASP A 203 -13.41 5.37 23.85
N PHE A 204 -12.26 4.79 23.49
CA PHE A 204 -12.20 3.41 23.00
C PHE A 204 -11.97 2.42 24.15
N ASP A 205 -12.83 1.43 24.26
CA ASP A 205 -12.60 0.29 25.15
C ASP A 205 -11.45 -0.56 24.62
N LYS A 206 -10.41 -0.75 25.44
CA LYS A 206 -9.29 -1.59 25.11
C LYS A 206 -9.66 -3.06 25.31
N ILE A 207 -9.46 -3.88 24.29
CA ILE A 207 -9.75 -5.32 24.29
C ILE A 207 -8.53 -6.10 23.78
N SER A 208 -8.53 -7.43 23.97
CA SER A 208 -7.54 -8.32 23.36
C SER A 208 -7.88 -8.59 21.89
N LYS A 209 -6.88 -9.08 21.13
CA LYS A 209 -7.08 -9.60 19.77
C LYS A 209 -8.16 -10.68 19.73
N ASP A 210 -8.13 -11.64 20.68
CA ASP A 210 -9.09 -12.73 20.74
C ASP A 210 -10.53 -12.24 20.93
N ALA A 211 -10.73 -11.19 21.72
CA ALA A 211 -12.04 -10.57 21.91
C ALA A 211 -12.54 -9.93 20.61
N LEU A 212 -11.67 -9.26 19.84
CA LEU A 212 -12.03 -8.72 18.54
C LEU A 212 -12.39 -9.83 17.54
N ASP A 213 -11.61 -10.91 17.50
CA ASP A 213 -11.84 -12.06 16.62
C ASP A 213 -13.16 -12.76 16.96
N ALA A 214 -13.52 -12.88 18.24
CA ALA A 214 -14.80 -13.41 18.67
C ALA A 214 -15.98 -12.55 18.22
N MET A 215 -15.85 -11.21 18.29
CA MET A 215 -16.87 -10.27 17.81
C MET A 215 -17.07 -10.35 16.30
N SER A 216 -16.01 -10.57 15.53
CA SER A 216 -16.10 -10.68 14.07
C SER A 216 -16.77 -11.99 13.63
N ARG A 217 -16.58 -13.09 14.38
CA ARG A 217 -17.18 -14.41 14.10
C ARG A 217 -18.67 -14.50 14.50
N GLY A 218 -19.08 -13.75 15.50
CA GLY A 218 -20.47 -13.77 16.02
C GLY A 218 -21.49 -13.05 15.14
N LYS A 219 -21.10 -12.53 13.97
CA LYS A 219 -21.97 -11.83 13.00
C LYS A 219 -22.25 -12.64 11.72
N GLN A 220 -21.95 -13.95 11.72
CA GLN A 220 -22.32 -14.86 10.62
C GLN A 220 -23.66 -15.55 10.91
#